data_4608b79f871c6a6fd2a7ef179f77fa5d
#
_entry.id   4608b79f871c6a6fd2a7ef179f77fa5d
#
_cell.length_a   1.000
_cell.length_b   1.000
_cell.length_c   1.000
_cell.angle_alpha   90.00
_cell.angle_beta   90.00
_cell.angle_gamma   90.00
#
_symmetry.space_group_name_H-M   'P 1'
#
loop_
_entity.id
_entity.type
_entity.pdbx_description
1 polymer ?
#
loop_
_entity_poly.entity_id
_entity_poly.type
_entity_poly.pdbx_seq_one_letter_code
_entity_poly.pdbx_strand_id
1 'polypeptide(L)'
;MDDLKIIELYFKRDEQAIKETDIKYGKLCRSISYNILNNSEDAEECVNDTYMGIWNSVPPTKPSSLMAYLCKIARNLSIKRLTFNKRDKRSANLTLSIEELSEVLPDERYAPNVKDEDVAKSISRFLKTQKEDVRNIFIRKYYFFDSIESISKRYGFTSSKIKNILFNTRKKLKDHLIREGIEI
;
A
#
# COMPACT_ATOMS: atom_id res chain seq x y z
N MET A 1 12.25 19.39 -0.93
CA MET A 1 12.75 19.49 0.47
C MET A 1 13.05 18.10 1.03
N ASP A 2 13.91 17.97 2.06
CA ASP A 2 14.15 16.69 2.77
C ASP A 2 13.00 16.34 3.72
N ASP A 3 12.77 15.02 3.96
CA ASP A 3 11.63 14.53 4.77
C ASP A 3 11.64 15.07 6.20
N LEU A 4 12.82 15.12 6.82
CA LEU A 4 12.94 15.64 8.18
C LEU A 4 12.48 17.10 8.28
N LYS A 5 12.88 17.93 7.32
CA LYS A 5 12.45 19.34 7.26
C LYS A 5 10.94 19.48 7.02
N ILE A 6 10.35 18.61 6.19
CA ILE A 6 8.89 18.61 5.98
C ILE A 6 8.17 18.25 7.28
N ILE A 7 8.65 17.22 7.99
CA ILE A 7 8.10 16.82 9.29
C ILE A 7 8.22 17.98 10.31
N GLU A 8 9.35 18.68 10.34
CA GLU A 8 9.51 19.85 11.23
C GLU A 8 8.52 20.97 10.93
N LEU A 9 8.19 21.22 9.65
CA LEU A 9 7.14 22.16 9.28
C LEU A 9 5.77 21.75 9.82
N TYR A 10 5.40 20.45 9.74
CA TYR A 10 4.17 19.94 10.36
C TYR A 10 4.16 20.17 11.87
N PHE A 11 5.29 19.95 12.56
CA PHE A 11 5.39 20.20 13.99
C PHE A 11 5.23 21.68 14.36
N LYS A 12 5.67 22.58 13.48
CA LYS A 12 5.50 24.05 13.62
C LYS A 12 4.11 24.53 13.19
N ARG A 13 3.25 23.66 12.68
CA ARG A 13 1.96 24.02 12.08
C ARG A 13 2.09 25.03 10.92
N ASP A 14 3.19 24.91 10.15
CA ASP A 14 3.43 25.73 8.98
C ASP A 14 2.77 25.06 7.74
N GLU A 15 1.85 25.78 7.08
CA GLU A 15 1.14 25.29 5.89
C GLU A 15 2.07 24.96 4.71
N GLN A 16 3.29 25.50 4.72
CA GLN A 16 4.33 25.13 3.75
C GLN A 16 4.59 23.60 3.75
N ALA A 17 4.37 22.92 4.87
CA ALA A 17 4.48 21.47 4.97
C ALA A 17 3.61 20.72 3.94
N ILE A 18 2.36 21.17 3.74
CA ILE A 18 1.42 20.58 2.79
C ILE A 18 1.93 20.76 1.36
N LYS A 19 2.40 21.96 1.01
CA LYS A 19 2.94 22.29 -0.32
C LYS A 19 4.16 21.43 -0.64
N GLU A 20 5.11 21.32 0.28
CA GLU A 20 6.32 20.51 0.10
C GLU A 20 5.99 19.02 0.01
N THR A 21 4.99 18.57 0.75
CA THR A 21 4.49 17.19 0.67
C THR A 21 3.88 16.90 -0.71
N ASP A 22 3.06 17.81 -1.24
CA ASP A 22 2.46 17.63 -2.57
C ASP A 22 3.53 17.62 -3.67
N ILE A 23 4.47 18.56 -3.63
CA ILE A 23 5.59 18.62 -4.59
C ILE A 23 6.35 17.29 -4.61
N LYS A 24 6.65 16.73 -3.45
CA LYS A 24 7.50 15.54 -3.32
C LYS A 24 6.74 14.23 -3.54
N TYR A 25 5.54 14.12 -3.01
CA TYR A 25 4.78 12.86 -2.92
C TYR A 25 3.40 12.88 -3.56
N GLY A 26 2.92 14.01 -4.05
CA GLY A 26 1.59 14.16 -4.64
C GLY A 26 1.33 13.19 -5.79
N LYS A 27 2.30 13.04 -6.71
CA LYS A 27 2.17 12.06 -7.81
C LYS A 27 2.03 10.62 -7.32
N LEU A 28 2.72 10.26 -6.24
CA LEU A 28 2.67 8.93 -5.66
C LEU A 28 1.31 8.69 -4.98
N CYS A 29 0.83 9.64 -4.19
CA CYS A 29 -0.49 9.56 -3.54
C CYS A 29 -1.60 9.46 -4.59
N ARG A 30 -1.58 10.29 -5.64
CA ARG A 30 -2.55 10.22 -6.76
C ARG A 30 -2.51 8.86 -7.46
N SER A 31 -1.31 8.32 -7.70
CA SER A 31 -1.17 7.01 -8.34
C SER A 31 -1.81 5.90 -7.49
N ILE A 32 -1.56 5.88 -6.17
CA ILE A 32 -2.15 4.90 -5.25
C ILE A 32 -3.67 5.02 -5.26
N SER A 33 -4.19 6.24 -5.05
CA SER A 33 -5.62 6.49 -4.98
C SER A 33 -6.32 6.13 -6.31
N TYR A 34 -5.74 6.51 -7.44
CA TYR A 34 -6.28 6.18 -8.75
C TYR A 34 -6.26 4.67 -9.05
N ASN A 35 -5.17 3.96 -8.70
CA ASN A 35 -5.08 2.52 -8.89
C ASN A 35 -6.17 1.76 -8.11
N ILE A 36 -6.60 2.30 -6.96
CA ILE A 36 -7.65 1.71 -6.12
C ILE A 36 -9.04 2.09 -6.62
N LEU A 37 -9.27 3.37 -6.91
CA LEU A 37 -10.61 3.93 -7.16
C LEU A 37 -11.02 3.88 -8.63
N ASN A 38 -10.03 3.91 -9.55
CA ASN A 38 -10.22 4.02 -10.99
C ASN A 38 -11.13 5.21 -11.39
N ASN A 39 -11.08 6.28 -10.59
CA ASN A 39 -11.80 7.53 -10.78
C ASN A 39 -10.89 8.68 -10.37
N SER A 40 -10.70 9.67 -11.24
CA SER A 40 -9.76 10.78 -11.01
C SER A 40 -10.26 11.77 -9.96
N GLU A 41 -11.56 12.03 -9.90
CA GLU A 41 -12.18 12.97 -8.95
C GLU A 41 -12.11 12.40 -7.54
N ASP A 42 -12.56 11.15 -7.34
CA ASP A 42 -12.44 10.45 -6.07
C ASP A 42 -10.97 10.31 -5.62
N ALA A 43 -10.05 10.08 -6.57
CA ALA A 43 -8.63 9.97 -6.25
C ALA A 43 -8.06 11.31 -5.77
N GLU A 44 -8.42 12.44 -6.40
CA GLU A 44 -7.96 13.77 -5.98
C GLU A 44 -8.53 14.15 -4.61
N GLU A 45 -9.81 13.84 -4.35
CA GLU A 45 -10.42 14.03 -3.03
C GLU A 45 -9.66 13.23 -1.96
N CYS A 46 -9.36 11.94 -2.20
CA CYS A 46 -8.57 11.13 -1.27
C CYS A 46 -7.15 11.65 -1.06
N VAL A 47 -6.54 12.29 -2.05
CA VAL A 47 -5.22 12.95 -1.90
C VAL A 47 -5.34 14.16 -0.98
N ASN A 48 -6.35 15.00 -1.17
CA ASN A 48 -6.60 16.15 -0.28
C ASN A 48 -6.87 15.69 1.15
N ASP A 49 -7.68 14.66 1.33
CA ASP A 49 -7.94 14.04 2.63
C ASP A 49 -6.66 13.46 3.25
N THR A 50 -5.73 12.96 2.43
CA THR A 50 -4.42 12.47 2.89
C THR A 50 -3.61 13.61 3.50
N TYR A 51 -3.61 14.80 2.89
CA TYR A 51 -2.93 15.96 3.44
C TYR A 51 -3.57 16.45 4.74
N MET A 52 -4.89 16.42 4.83
CA MET A 52 -5.58 16.71 6.09
C MET A 52 -5.30 15.63 7.15
N GLY A 53 -5.22 14.37 6.75
CA GLY A 53 -4.88 13.25 7.62
C GLY A 53 -3.50 13.39 8.27
N ILE A 54 -2.48 13.74 7.48
CA ILE A 54 -1.13 13.98 8.04
C ILE A 54 -1.10 15.26 8.87
N TRP A 55 -1.76 16.34 8.42
CA TRP A 55 -1.85 17.59 9.18
C TRP A 55 -2.43 17.37 10.58
N ASN A 56 -3.46 16.57 10.70
CA ASN A 56 -4.13 16.28 11.96
C ASN A 56 -3.36 15.30 12.86
N SER A 57 -2.53 14.45 12.29
CA SER A 57 -1.82 13.39 13.03
C SER A 57 -0.37 13.74 13.38
N VAL A 58 0.22 14.72 12.73
CA VAL A 58 1.59 15.22 12.98
C VAL A 58 1.55 16.69 13.38
N PRO A 59 1.90 17.07 14.63
CA PRO A 59 2.13 16.21 15.78
C PRO A 59 0.84 15.60 16.37
N PRO A 60 0.88 14.65 17.31
CA PRO A 60 2.04 14.19 18.04
C PRO A 60 2.85 13.07 17.35
N THR A 61 2.28 12.42 16.34
CA THR A 61 2.98 11.32 15.65
C THR A 61 4.23 11.83 14.92
N LYS A 62 5.38 11.17 15.13
CA LYS A 62 6.60 11.43 14.37
C LYS A 62 6.89 10.24 13.47
N PRO A 63 6.54 10.26 12.18
CA PRO A 63 6.75 9.13 11.29
C PRO A 63 8.25 8.90 11.05
N SER A 64 8.69 7.64 11.11
CA SER A 64 10.07 7.24 10.76
C SER A 64 10.34 7.33 9.25
N SER A 65 9.31 7.26 8.43
CA SER A 65 9.33 7.48 6.99
C SER A 65 8.09 8.24 6.57
N LEU A 66 8.29 9.47 6.11
CA LEU A 66 7.20 10.34 5.63
C LEU A 66 6.47 9.70 4.44
N MET A 67 7.23 9.15 3.49
CA MET A 67 6.68 8.46 2.32
C MET A 67 5.77 7.29 2.72
N ALA A 68 6.26 6.40 3.57
CA ALA A 68 5.48 5.24 4.00
C ALA A 68 4.21 5.63 4.76
N TYR A 69 4.29 6.68 5.58
CA TYR A 69 3.16 7.20 6.34
C TYR A 69 2.09 7.78 5.44
N LEU A 70 2.46 8.62 4.46
CA LEU A 70 1.55 9.16 3.45
C LEU A 70 0.89 8.07 2.61
N CYS A 71 1.68 7.11 2.11
CA CYS A 71 1.15 5.99 1.34
C CYS A 71 0.12 5.17 2.13
N LYS A 72 0.36 4.96 3.44
CA LYS A 72 -0.59 4.28 4.34
C LYS A 72 -1.90 5.05 4.45
N ILE A 73 -1.84 6.37 4.67
CA ILE A 73 -3.04 7.21 4.78
C ILE A 73 -3.81 7.20 3.47
N ALA A 74 -3.16 7.51 2.33
CA ALA A 74 -3.77 7.54 1.01
C ALA A 74 -4.45 6.21 0.65
N ARG A 75 -3.76 5.10 0.90
CA ARG A 75 -4.29 3.75 0.68
C ARG A 75 -5.54 3.48 1.52
N ASN A 76 -5.49 3.76 2.81
CA ASN A 76 -6.60 3.50 3.72
C ASN A 76 -7.83 4.34 3.38
N LEU A 77 -7.65 5.61 3.06
CA LEU A 77 -8.73 6.51 2.62
C LEU A 77 -9.34 6.02 1.32
N SER A 78 -8.51 5.65 0.34
CA SER A 78 -8.99 5.15 -0.96
C SER A 78 -9.75 3.83 -0.82
N ILE A 79 -9.31 2.90 0.03
CA ILE A 79 -10.03 1.66 0.31
C ILE A 79 -11.36 1.95 1.00
N LYS A 80 -11.38 2.86 1.99
CA LYS A 80 -12.61 3.29 2.67
C LYS A 80 -13.59 3.92 1.68
N ARG A 81 -13.13 4.81 0.81
CA ARG A 81 -13.94 5.45 -0.24
C ARG A 81 -14.48 4.41 -1.22
N LEU A 82 -13.65 3.47 -1.69
CA LEU A 82 -14.10 2.38 -2.56
C LEU A 82 -15.17 1.54 -1.90
N THR A 83 -15.02 1.21 -0.62
CA THR A 83 -15.99 0.42 0.14
C THR A 83 -17.32 1.17 0.27
N PHE A 84 -17.28 2.48 0.48
CA PHE A 84 -18.45 3.34 0.51
C PHE A 84 -19.15 3.39 -0.86
N ASN A 85 -18.38 3.56 -1.94
CA ASN A 85 -18.88 3.62 -3.32
C ASN A 85 -19.32 2.25 -3.87
N LYS A 86 -18.99 1.15 -3.19
CA LYS A 86 -19.30 -0.24 -3.60
C LYS A 86 -20.78 -0.59 -3.67
N ARG A 87 -21.66 0.34 -3.39
CA ARG A 87 -23.08 0.13 -3.75
C ARG A 87 -23.30 0.00 -5.26
N ASP A 88 -22.37 0.49 -6.13
CA ASP A 88 -22.62 0.55 -7.56
C ASP A 88 -21.56 -0.02 -8.53
N LYS A 89 -20.26 -0.13 -8.24
CA LYS A 89 -19.29 -0.75 -9.18
C LYS A 89 -18.00 -1.26 -8.49
N ARG A 90 -17.62 -2.52 -8.72
CA ARG A 90 -16.37 -3.15 -8.26
C ARG A 90 -15.18 -2.67 -9.08
N SER A 91 -14.12 -2.16 -8.42
CA SER A 91 -12.81 -2.00 -9.05
C SER A 91 -12.16 -3.38 -9.26
N ALA A 92 -12.09 -3.83 -10.50
CA ALA A 92 -11.58 -5.16 -10.85
C ALA A 92 -10.16 -5.43 -10.35
N ASN A 93 -9.25 -4.44 -10.43
CA ASN A 93 -7.85 -4.61 -10.02
C ASN A 93 -7.67 -4.80 -8.51
N LEU A 94 -8.43 -4.06 -7.69
CA LEU A 94 -8.37 -4.21 -6.23
C LEU A 94 -8.97 -5.55 -5.80
N THR A 95 -10.12 -5.92 -6.38
CA THR A 95 -10.79 -7.19 -6.07
C THR A 95 -9.85 -8.37 -6.37
N LEU A 96 -9.26 -8.41 -7.57
CA LEU A 96 -8.29 -9.45 -7.94
C LEU A 96 -7.07 -9.48 -7.00
N SER A 97 -6.53 -8.32 -6.62
CA SER A 97 -5.37 -8.27 -5.71
C SER A 97 -5.71 -8.74 -4.30
N ILE A 98 -6.92 -8.44 -3.81
CA ILE A 98 -7.40 -8.91 -2.51
C ILE A 98 -7.67 -10.42 -2.57
N GLU A 99 -8.34 -10.91 -3.61
CA GLU A 99 -8.61 -12.34 -3.80
C GLU A 99 -7.30 -13.14 -3.88
N GLU A 100 -6.32 -12.67 -4.67
CA GLU A 100 -5.01 -13.31 -4.75
C GLU A 100 -4.27 -13.37 -3.41
N LEU A 101 -4.40 -12.36 -2.54
CA LEU A 101 -3.78 -12.35 -1.21
C LEU A 101 -4.58 -13.16 -0.19
N SER A 102 -5.91 -13.20 -0.27
CA SER A 102 -6.75 -13.97 0.65
C SER A 102 -6.47 -15.48 0.60
N GLU A 103 -5.90 -15.98 -0.51
CA GLU A 103 -5.46 -17.37 -0.62
C GLU A 103 -4.22 -17.70 0.26
N VAL A 104 -3.51 -16.68 0.73
CA VAL A 104 -2.22 -16.84 1.43
C VAL A 104 -2.14 -16.12 2.77
N LEU A 105 -3.15 -15.34 3.14
CA LEU A 105 -3.24 -14.64 4.42
C LEU A 105 -4.26 -15.32 5.34
N PRO A 106 -4.06 -15.25 6.67
CA PRO A 106 -5.03 -15.76 7.63
C PRO A 106 -6.40 -15.12 7.44
N ASP A 107 -7.44 -15.90 7.54
CA ASP A 107 -8.81 -15.40 7.62
C ASP A 107 -9.14 -15.15 9.10
N GLU A 108 -9.48 -13.90 9.45
CA GLU A 108 -9.84 -13.52 10.82
C GLU A 108 -10.93 -14.39 11.45
N ARG A 109 -11.81 -14.97 10.62
CA ARG A 109 -12.88 -15.87 11.07
C ARG A 109 -12.37 -17.21 11.61
N TYR A 110 -11.19 -17.65 11.12
CA TYR A 110 -10.59 -18.94 11.48
C TYR A 110 -9.34 -18.81 12.34
N ALA A 111 -8.74 -17.62 12.42
CA ALA A 111 -7.53 -17.34 13.21
C ALA A 111 -7.71 -16.12 14.13
N PRO A 112 -8.70 -16.15 15.07
CA PRO A 112 -9.05 -14.99 15.90
C PRO A 112 -7.93 -14.58 16.88
N ASN A 113 -6.93 -15.42 17.11
CA ASN A 113 -5.81 -15.17 18.02
C ASN A 113 -4.55 -14.64 17.33
N VAL A 114 -4.54 -14.52 16.00
CA VAL A 114 -3.39 -14.00 15.24
C VAL A 114 -3.50 -12.49 15.16
N LYS A 115 -2.55 -11.78 15.80
CA LYS A 115 -2.52 -10.31 15.74
C LYS A 115 -2.04 -9.84 14.37
N ASP A 116 -2.76 -8.95 13.75
CA ASP A 116 -2.40 -8.31 12.47
C ASP A 116 -0.94 -7.80 12.46
N GLU A 117 -0.46 -7.31 13.60
CA GLU A 117 0.90 -6.82 13.75
C GLU A 117 1.94 -7.93 13.58
N ASP A 118 1.68 -9.13 14.05
CA ASP A 118 2.60 -10.27 13.96
C ASP A 118 2.62 -10.81 12.52
N VAL A 119 1.46 -10.87 11.86
CA VAL A 119 1.37 -11.20 10.42
C VAL A 119 2.16 -10.18 9.59
N ALA A 120 1.97 -8.90 9.84
CA ALA A 120 2.67 -7.83 9.11
C ALA A 120 4.20 -7.90 9.31
N LYS A 121 4.66 -8.20 10.53
CA LYS A 121 6.08 -8.42 10.84
C LYS A 121 6.63 -9.64 10.10
N SER A 122 5.89 -10.75 10.08
CA SER A 122 6.26 -11.97 9.38
C SER A 122 6.39 -11.73 7.87
N ILE A 123 5.39 -11.11 7.25
CA ILE A 123 5.44 -10.72 5.83
C ILE A 123 6.66 -9.83 5.55
N SER A 124 6.94 -8.86 6.42
CA SER A 124 8.10 -7.96 6.26
C SER A 124 9.43 -8.73 6.33
N ARG A 125 9.56 -9.71 7.25
CA ARG A 125 10.75 -10.59 7.32
C ARG A 125 10.90 -11.40 6.05
N PHE A 126 9.83 -12.06 5.61
CA PHE A 126 9.83 -12.83 4.37
C PHE A 126 10.27 -11.99 3.17
N LEU A 127 9.68 -10.80 2.99
CA LEU A 127 10.00 -9.93 1.85
C LEU A 127 11.47 -9.48 1.86
N LYS A 128 12.07 -9.28 3.03
CA LYS A 128 13.50 -8.96 3.15
C LYS A 128 14.42 -10.08 2.64
N THR A 129 13.98 -11.34 2.69
CA THR A 129 14.75 -12.48 2.17
C THR A 129 14.66 -12.64 0.67
N GLN A 130 13.71 -11.98 0.01
CA GLN A 130 13.53 -12.07 -1.44
C GLN A 130 14.54 -11.17 -2.18
N LYS A 131 14.88 -11.55 -3.42
CA LYS A 131 15.64 -10.68 -4.33
C LYS A 131 14.92 -9.34 -4.50
N GLU A 132 15.68 -8.28 -4.68
CA GLU A 132 15.16 -6.91 -4.72
C GLU A 132 14.02 -6.74 -5.74
N ASP A 133 14.19 -7.20 -6.98
CA ASP A 133 13.17 -7.11 -8.02
C ASP A 133 11.88 -7.85 -7.62
N VAL A 134 12.01 -9.06 -7.06
CA VAL A 134 10.87 -9.88 -6.63
C VAL A 134 10.10 -9.17 -5.51
N ARG A 135 10.82 -8.68 -4.51
CA ARG A 135 10.25 -7.91 -3.40
C ARG A 135 9.53 -6.66 -3.90
N ASN A 136 10.20 -5.88 -4.76
CA ASN A 136 9.65 -4.63 -5.27
C ASN A 136 8.43 -4.87 -6.17
N ILE A 137 8.44 -5.91 -7.02
CA ILE A 137 7.28 -6.32 -7.84
C ILE A 137 6.10 -6.69 -6.93
N PHE A 138 6.34 -7.45 -5.85
CA PHE A 138 5.30 -7.83 -4.91
C PHE A 138 4.69 -6.61 -4.21
N ILE A 139 5.53 -5.70 -3.70
CA ILE A 139 5.09 -4.45 -3.06
C ILE A 139 4.31 -3.58 -4.06
N ARG A 140 4.79 -3.46 -5.31
CA ARG A 140 4.08 -2.72 -6.36
C ARG A 140 2.68 -3.26 -6.60
N LYS A 141 2.53 -4.57 -6.71
CA LYS A 141 1.23 -5.19 -6.97
C LYS A 141 0.27 -5.05 -5.79
N TYR A 142 0.72 -5.37 -4.57
CA TYR A 142 -0.18 -5.55 -3.43
C TYR A 142 -0.26 -4.37 -2.45
N TYR A 143 0.73 -3.50 -2.48
CA TYR A 143 0.72 -2.29 -1.65
C TYR A 143 0.34 -1.03 -2.44
N PHE A 144 0.90 -0.86 -3.65
CA PHE A 144 0.60 0.28 -4.52
C PHE A 144 -0.53 0.01 -5.54
N PHE A 145 -0.99 -1.22 -5.66
CA PHE A 145 -2.03 -1.68 -6.60
C PHE A 145 -1.71 -1.39 -8.06
N ASP A 146 -0.43 -1.35 -8.42
CA ASP A 146 -0.01 -1.16 -9.80
C ASP A 146 -0.55 -2.28 -10.70
N SER A 147 -0.92 -1.94 -11.94
CA SER A 147 -1.32 -2.94 -12.93
C SER A 147 -0.12 -3.79 -13.39
N ILE A 148 -0.39 -5.01 -13.86
CA ILE A 148 0.66 -5.89 -14.41
C ILE A 148 1.42 -5.21 -15.54
N GLU A 149 0.72 -4.44 -16.39
CA GLU A 149 1.29 -3.70 -17.51
C GLU A 149 2.24 -2.60 -17.01
N SER A 150 1.85 -1.87 -15.98
CA SER A 150 2.68 -0.82 -15.35
C SER A 150 3.95 -1.42 -14.76
N ILE A 151 3.84 -2.54 -14.04
CA ILE A 151 4.97 -3.27 -13.47
C ILE A 151 5.88 -3.82 -14.58
N SER A 152 5.30 -4.41 -15.65
CA SER A 152 6.03 -4.92 -16.82
C SER A 152 6.89 -3.84 -17.46
N LYS A 153 6.30 -2.67 -17.73
CA LYS A 153 7.02 -1.52 -18.29
C LYS A 153 8.16 -1.05 -17.40
N ARG A 154 7.92 -1.01 -16.07
CA ARG A 154 8.92 -0.51 -15.11
C ARG A 154 10.14 -1.42 -14.98
N TYR A 155 9.94 -2.73 -15.00
CA TYR A 155 11.02 -3.71 -14.79
C TYR A 155 11.57 -4.33 -16.09
N GLY A 156 11.00 -4.00 -17.24
CA GLY A 156 11.42 -4.58 -18.52
C GLY A 156 11.11 -6.08 -18.64
N PHE A 157 10.13 -6.59 -17.89
CA PHE A 157 9.72 -7.98 -17.92
C PHE A 157 8.40 -8.15 -18.66
N THR A 158 8.18 -9.32 -19.25
CA THR A 158 6.88 -9.67 -19.85
C THR A 158 5.79 -9.81 -18.77
N SER A 159 4.55 -9.55 -19.13
CA SER A 159 3.41 -9.73 -18.22
C SER A 159 3.31 -11.15 -17.66
N SER A 160 3.64 -12.17 -18.48
CA SER A 160 3.69 -13.57 -18.03
C SER A 160 4.78 -13.79 -16.98
N LYS A 161 5.97 -13.20 -17.17
CA LYS A 161 7.04 -13.29 -16.18
C LYS A 161 6.65 -12.63 -14.85
N ILE A 162 6.01 -11.46 -14.89
CA ILE A 162 5.50 -10.79 -13.68
C ILE A 162 4.47 -11.67 -12.96
N LYS A 163 3.49 -12.23 -13.69
CA LYS A 163 2.48 -13.13 -13.11
C LYS A 163 3.12 -14.34 -12.43
N ASN A 164 4.13 -14.96 -13.08
CA ASN A 164 4.86 -16.10 -12.51
C ASN A 164 5.65 -15.71 -11.25
N ILE A 165 6.31 -14.55 -11.24
CA ILE A 165 7.01 -14.04 -10.05
C ILE A 165 6.02 -13.87 -8.90
N LEU A 166 4.89 -13.22 -9.12
CA LEU A 166 3.87 -12.98 -8.10
C LEU A 166 3.29 -14.30 -7.58
N PHE A 167 2.93 -15.22 -8.46
CA PHE A 167 2.42 -16.56 -8.08
C PHE A 167 3.41 -17.31 -7.19
N ASN A 168 4.67 -17.42 -7.62
CA ASN A 168 5.70 -18.13 -6.86
C ASN A 168 6.02 -17.45 -5.53
N THR A 169 5.96 -16.11 -5.49
CA THR A 169 6.20 -15.34 -4.25
C THR A 169 5.06 -15.55 -3.26
N ARG A 170 3.80 -15.57 -3.71
CA ARG A 170 2.65 -15.90 -2.85
C ARG A 170 2.76 -17.30 -2.26
N LYS A 171 3.09 -18.31 -3.09
CA LYS A 171 3.29 -19.68 -2.61
C LYS A 171 4.35 -19.76 -1.52
N LYS A 172 5.52 -19.15 -1.76
CA LYS A 172 6.61 -19.09 -0.75
C LYS A 172 6.20 -18.32 0.52
N LEU A 173 5.41 -17.26 0.38
CA LEU A 173 4.88 -16.51 1.52
C LEU A 173 3.94 -17.39 2.35
N LYS A 174 3.04 -18.14 1.70
CA LYS A 174 2.16 -19.09 2.39
C LYS A 174 2.96 -20.12 3.18
N ASP A 175 3.95 -20.75 2.56
CA ASP A 175 4.82 -21.73 3.22
C ASP A 175 5.61 -21.11 4.39
N HIS A 176 5.99 -19.84 4.28
CA HIS A 176 6.68 -19.09 5.35
C HIS A 176 5.76 -18.82 6.55
N LEU A 177 4.54 -18.34 6.30
CA LEU A 177 3.56 -18.07 7.35
C LEU A 177 3.17 -19.34 8.12
N ILE A 178 2.92 -20.45 7.41
CA ILE A 178 2.64 -21.74 8.01
C ILE A 178 3.81 -22.20 8.92
N ARG A 179 5.06 -22.04 8.47
CA ARG A 179 6.24 -22.39 9.28
C ARG A 179 6.41 -21.53 10.53
N GLU A 180 5.91 -20.30 10.51
CA GLU A 180 5.88 -19.43 11.69
C GLU A 180 4.65 -19.67 12.58
N GLY A 181 3.85 -20.71 12.30
CA GLY A 181 2.69 -21.09 13.11
C GLY A 181 1.46 -20.23 12.86
N ILE A 182 1.43 -19.49 11.75
CA ILE A 182 0.28 -18.70 11.34
C ILE A 182 -0.63 -19.59 10.51
N GLU A 183 -1.82 -19.90 11.02
CA GLU A 183 -2.86 -20.67 10.33
C GLU A 183 -3.44 -19.84 9.17
N ILE A 184 -3.59 -20.48 7.98
CA ILE A 184 -4.07 -19.85 6.75
C ILE A 184 -5.26 -20.61 6.21
#